data_9681c00f330455391db6d4af267df476
#
_entry.id   9681c00f330455391db6d4af267df476
#
_cell.length_a   1.000
_cell.length_b   1.000
_cell.length_c   1.000
_cell.angle_alpha   90.00
_cell.angle_beta   90.00
_cell.angle_gamma   90.00
#
_symmetry.space_group_name_H-M   'P 1'
#
loop_
_entity.id
_entity.type
_entity.pdbx_description
1 polymer ?
#
loop_
_entity_poly.entity_id
_entity_poly.type
_entity_poly.pdbx_seq_one_letter_code
_entity_poly.pdbx_strand_id
1 'polypeptide(L)'
;MKAVRFFGHKDVRVVNDMQKPTPTGDEVLLKIGGAGVCHSDLHIIDEGIISGVQFTLGHENAGWVEEIGPDVKDYKKGDAVLVYGPWGCGHCKPCQHSQENYCDHQSEKAFGGGLGLNGGMADYMLVPSSRLLVPIYDLDPVIAAPLTDAALTPYSAIKRSLYKLMADEFVVVIGVGGLGHVAVQILKEITGTRIIACDITSDRLEFARSLGAAHVVNSKDADAADQIKKITGIKKAKVVIDFVGATSTIELGTKVVGLDGDLTIVGLGGGLFQYNMMGLPFGVNLANPYWGSRTELMEVVGLARQKKIHINIEKYKLDEAVDVYEKLRQGKIKGRAVLVP
;
A
#
# COMPACT_ATOMS: atom_id res chain seq x y z
N MET A 1 14.60 13.06 -20.14
CA MET A 1 14.16 11.77 -19.61
C MET A 1 12.64 11.61 -19.78
N LYS A 2 12.18 10.37 -19.92
CA LYS A 2 10.76 10.04 -19.98
C LYS A 2 10.12 10.08 -18.59
N ALA A 3 8.84 10.51 -18.51
CA ALA A 3 8.06 10.51 -17.28
C ALA A 3 6.55 10.46 -17.54
N VAL A 4 5.79 9.87 -16.62
CA VAL A 4 4.33 9.90 -16.61
C VAL A 4 3.90 11.07 -15.72
N ARG A 5 3.37 12.12 -16.33
CA ARG A 5 3.08 13.40 -15.66
C ARG A 5 1.60 13.62 -15.45
N PHE A 6 1.26 14.04 -14.23
CA PHE A 6 -0.04 14.58 -13.88
C PHE A 6 -0.02 16.11 -14.12
N PHE A 7 -0.93 16.59 -14.98
CA PHE A 7 -1.10 18.02 -15.32
C PHE A 7 -2.33 18.64 -14.65
N GLY A 8 -3.24 17.80 -14.14
CA GLY A 8 -4.48 18.21 -13.50
C GLY A 8 -5.54 17.11 -13.62
N HIS A 9 -6.75 17.42 -13.17
CA HIS A 9 -7.88 16.49 -13.17
C HIS A 9 -8.06 15.82 -14.54
N LYS A 10 -7.99 14.48 -14.56
CA LYS A 10 -8.08 13.62 -15.75
C LYS A 10 -7.04 13.89 -16.84
N ASP A 11 -5.97 14.64 -16.54
CA ASP A 11 -4.91 14.92 -17.50
C ASP A 11 -3.59 14.29 -17.05
N VAL A 12 -3.33 13.10 -17.60
CA VAL A 12 -2.08 12.33 -17.41
C VAL A 12 -1.48 12.06 -18.78
N ARG A 13 -0.20 12.37 -18.93
CA ARG A 13 0.53 12.22 -20.19
C ARG A 13 1.90 11.63 -19.97
N VAL A 14 2.38 10.85 -20.94
CA VAL A 14 3.79 10.48 -21.03
C VAL A 14 4.53 11.59 -21.77
N VAL A 15 5.58 12.12 -21.14
CA VAL A 15 6.46 13.15 -21.70
C VAL A 15 7.89 12.60 -21.84
N ASN A 16 8.66 13.10 -22.83
CA ASN A 16 10.00 12.60 -23.12
C ASN A 16 11.11 13.64 -22.91
N ASP A 17 10.74 14.87 -22.57
CA ASP A 17 11.60 16.05 -22.54
C ASP A 17 11.91 16.57 -21.14
N MET A 18 11.61 15.79 -20.09
CA MET A 18 11.96 16.17 -18.74
C MET A 18 13.47 16.21 -18.54
N GLN A 19 13.96 17.26 -17.88
CA GLN A 19 15.36 17.36 -17.52
C GLN A 19 15.72 16.31 -16.46
N LYS A 20 16.84 15.60 -16.62
CA LYS A 20 17.39 14.73 -15.58
C LYS A 20 17.88 15.61 -14.42
N PRO A 21 17.40 15.38 -13.17
CA PRO A 21 17.86 16.16 -12.03
C PRO A 21 19.29 15.82 -11.65
N THR A 22 19.95 16.77 -10.96
CA THR A 22 21.27 16.57 -10.34
C THR A 22 21.12 16.67 -8.82
N PRO A 23 21.58 15.69 -8.03
CA PRO A 23 21.43 15.71 -6.60
C PRO A 23 22.41 16.71 -5.93
N THR A 24 21.92 17.38 -4.88
CA THR A 24 22.66 18.31 -4.03
C THR A 24 22.52 17.90 -2.57
N GLY A 25 23.39 18.37 -1.68
CA GLY A 25 23.29 18.10 -0.24
C GLY A 25 23.13 16.61 0.07
N ASP A 26 22.05 16.22 0.74
CA ASP A 26 21.69 14.83 1.10
C ASP A 26 20.75 14.15 0.08
N GLU A 27 20.55 14.76 -1.09
CA GLU A 27 19.71 14.20 -2.14
C GLU A 27 20.34 12.98 -2.83
N VAL A 28 19.50 12.07 -3.30
CA VAL A 28 19.94 10.89 -4.07
C VAL A 28 19.16 10.80 -5.35
N LEU A 29 19.84 10.70 -6.48
CA LEU A 29 19.24 10.40 -7.76
C LEU A 29 19.20 8.89 -7.97
N LEU A 30 18.01 8.37 -8.24
CA LEU A 30 17.81 6.97 -8.58
C LEU A 30 17.57 6.81 -10.08
N LYS A 31 18.17 5.79 -10.67
CA LYS A 31 17.69 5.17 -11.90
C LYS A 31 16.55 4.22 -11.51
N ILE A 32 15.36 4.47 -11.99
CA ILE A 32 14.20 3.67 -11.62
C ILE A 32 14.26 2.28 -12.27
N GLY A 33 14.04 1.24 -11.47
CA GLY A 33 13.84 -0.14 -11.93
C GLY A 33 12.37 -0.46 -12.11
N GLY A 34 11.52 0.01 -11.18
CA GLY A 34 10.08 -0.18 -11.25
C GLY A 34 9.33 0.83 -10.41
N ALA A 35 8.12 1.19 -10.87
CA ALA A 35 7.17 2.03 -10.15
C ALA A 35 5.79 1.36 -10.16
N GLY A 36 5.26 1.02 -8.97
CA GLY A 36 3.95 0.38 -8.82
C GLY A 36 2.81 1.35 -9.13
N VAL A 37 1.70 0.78 -9.65
CA VAL A 37 0.48 1.51 -9.98
C VAL A 37 -0.60 1.18 -8.96
N CYS A 38 -1.13 2.19 -8.29
CA CYS A 38 -2.07 2.07 -7.18
C CYS A 38 -3.43 2.70 -7.49
N HIS A 39 -4.48 2.27 -6.78
CA HIS A 39 -5.77 2.97 -6.80
C HIS A 39 -5.68 4.40 -6.27
N SER A 40 -4.71 4.70 -5.40
CA SER A 40 -4.46 6.08 -4.95
C SER A 40 -4.12 7.02 -6.09
N ASP A 41 -3.48 6.53 -7.16
CA ASP A 41 -3.24 7.33 -8.37
C ASP A 41 -4.55 7.71 -9.05
N LEU A 42 -5.58 6.82 -9.05
CA LEU A 42 -6.90 7.11 -9.61
C LEU A 42 -7.63 8.17 -8.78
N HIS A 43 -7.53 8.17 -7.46
CA HIS A 43 -8.08 9.22 -6.60
C HIS A 43 -7.44 10.60 -6.92
N ILE A 44 -6.13 10.62 -7.23
CA ILE A 44 -5.45 11.84 -7.69
C ILE A 44 -5.98 12.27 -9.06
N ILE A 45 -6.02 11.33 -10.01
CA ILE A 45 -6.34 11.61 -11.41
C ILE A 45 -7.81 11.98 -11.58
N ASP A 46 -8.73 11.19 -11.00
CA ASP A 46 -10.16 11.24 -11.28
C ASP A 46 -10.95 12.08 -10.27
N GLU A 47 -10.50 12.17 -9.02
CA GLU A 47 -11.20 12.87 -7.95
C GLU A 47 -10.51 14.20 -7.58
N GLY A 48 -9.26 14.40 -8.01
CA GLY A 48 -8.54 15.64 -7.80
C GLY A 48 -8.17 15.91 -6.34
N ILE A 49 -7.93 14.85 -5.54
CA ILE A 49 -7.53 14.97 -4.13
C ILE A 49 -6.22 15.77 -3.95
N ILE A 50 -5.39 15.83 -4.99
CA ILE A 50 -4.24 16.73 -5.09
C ILE A 50 -4.47 17.63 -6.29
N SER A 51 -4.52 18.96 -6.08
CA SER A 51 -4.81 19.93 -7.10
C SER A 51 -3.87 21.15 -7.05
N GLY A 52 -3.74 21.85 -8.20
CA GLY A 52 -2.93 23.04 -8.31
C GLY A 52 -1.42 22.82 -8.38
N VAL A 53 -0.98 21.57 -8.54
CA VAL A 53 0.42 21.18 -8.75
C VAL A 53 0.55 20.18 -9.89
N GLN A 54 1.66 20.24 -10.60
CA GLN A 54 2.01 19.28 -11.65
C GLN A 54 3.23 18.47 -11.21
N PHE A 55 3.16 17.16 -11.32
CA PHE A 55 4.23 16.28 -10.85
C PHE A 55 4.26 14.95 -11.60
N THR A 56 5.36 14.22 -11.47
CA THR A 56 5.48 12.86 -11.97
C THR A 56 4.77 11.90 -11.01
N LEU A 57 3.90 11.04 -11.52
CA LEU A 57 3.20 10.01 -10.74
C LEU A 57 4.14 8.90 -10.25
N GLY A 58 3.60 8.00 -9.45
CA GLY A 58 4.28 6.82 -8.91
C GLY A 58 4.83 7.03 -7.51
N HIS A 59 4.18 6.41 -6.55
CA HIS A 59 4.54 6.46 -5.14
C HIS A 59 5.07 5.12 -4.59
N GLU A 60 5.12 4.08 -5.42
CA GLU A 60 5.72 2.77 -5.12
C GLU A 60 6.99 2.58 -5.93
N ASN A 61 8.14 3.00 -5.42
CA ASN A 61 9.33 3.18 -6.22
C ASN A 61 10.50 2.36 -5.71
N ALA A 62 11.20 1.71 -6.65
CA ALA A 62 12.48 1.07 -6.43
C ALA A 62 13.42 1.28 -7.62
N GLY A 63 14.71 1.23 -7.35
CA GLY A 63 15.71 1.40 -8.38
C GLY A 63 17.12 1.26 -7.84
N TRP A 64 18.04 1.78 -8.60
CA TRP A 64 19.46 1.80 -8.23
C TRP A 64 19.93 3.23 -8.06
N VAL A 65 20.77 3.45 -7.06
CA VAL A 65 21.47 4.72 -6.89
C VAL A 65 22.29 5.03 -8.13
N GLU A 66 21.97 6.11 -8.81
CA GLU A 66 22.68 6.60 -10.00
C GLU A 66 23.73 7.63 -9.64
N GLU A 67 23.35 8.59 -8.76
CA GLU A 67 24.21 9.68 -8.32
C GLU A 67 23.80 10.11 -6.89
N ILE A 68 24.76 10.56 -6.10
CA ILE A 68 24.52 11.02 -4.73
C ILE A 68 24.99 12.46 -4.55
N GLY A 69 24.29 13.22 -3.71
CA GLY A 69 24.75 14.51 -3.26
C GLY A 69 25.95 14.42 -2.31
N PRO A 70 26.71 15.52 -2.14
CA PRO A 70 27.99 15.50 -1.41
C PRO A 70 27.89 15.14 0.07
N ASP A 71 26.71 15.27 0.68
CA ASP A 71 26.51 14.99 2.10
C ASP A 71 26.08 13.52 2.37
N VAL A 72 25.73 12.77 1.33
CA VAL A 72 25.34 11.36 1.45
C VAL A 72 26.55 10.49 1.78
N LYS A 73 26.46 9.68 2.85
CA LYS A 73 27.55 8.82 3.34
C LYS A 73 27.23 7.33 3.28
N ASP A 74 25.94 6.97 3.32
CA ASP A 74 25.49 5.59 3.55
C ASP A 74 25.17 4.84 2.25
N TYR A 75 25.20 5.53 1.10
CA TYR A 75 24.91 4.95 -0.20
C TYR A 75 25.96 5.27 -1.24
N LYS A 76 26.07 4.42 -2.25
CA LYS A 76 26.94 4.59 -3.41
C LYS A 76 26.21 4.19 -4.70
N LYS A 77 26.74 4.65 -5.82
CA LYS A 77 26.23 4.27 -7.16
C LYS A 77 26.13 2.74 -7.29
N GLY A 78 24.96 2.29 -7.76
CA GLY A 78 24.62 0.88 -7.98
C GLY A 78 23.90 0.20 -6.81
N ASP A 79 23.82 0.81 -5.64
CA ASP A 79 23.07 0.24 -4.53
C ASP A 79 21.57 0.15 -4.91
N ALA A 80 20.97 -1.03 -4.68
CA ALA A 80 19.55 -1.27 -4.94
C ALA A 80 18.72 -0.87 -3.73
N VAL A 81 17.70 -0.03 -3.95
CA VAL A 81 16.91 0.59 -2.87
C VAL A 81 15.43 0.72 -3.20
N LEU A 82 14.61 0.72 -2.14
CA LEU A 82 13.24 1.24 -2.15
C LEU A 82 13.24 2.71 -1.76
N VAL A 83 12.26 3.45 -2.26
CA VAL A 83 11.95 4.80 -1.77
C VAL A 83 10.75 4.70 -0.83
N TYR A 84 10.93 5.07 0.43
CA TYR A 84 9.83 5.17 1.37
C TYR A 84 8.85 6.27 0.90
N GLY A 85 7.57 5.95 0.78
CA GLY A 85 6.58 6.80 0.12
C GLY A 85 6.28 8.11 0.84
N PRO A 86 5.93 8.11 2.14
CA PRO A 86 5.67 9.33 2.91
C PRO A 86 6.95 10.11 3.21
N TRP A 87 6.99 11.38 2.73
CA TRP A 87 8.16 12.24 2.97
C TRP A 87 7.87 13.26 4.07
N GLY A 88 8.34 12.99 5.26
CA GLY A 88 8.20 13.87 6.39
C GLY A 88 9.39 14.85 6.54
N CYS A 89 9.25 15.81 7.46
CA CYS A 89 10.25 16.87 7.69
C CYS A 89 11.58 16.37 8.28
N GLY A 90 11.63 15.17 8.86
CA GLY A 90 12.83 14.56 9.44
C GLY A 90 13.14 14.96 10.88
N HIS A 91 12.50 15.99 11.44
CA HIS A 91 12.87 16.54 12.75
C HIS A 91 11.73 16.62 13.78
N CYS A 92 10.46 16.47 13.39
CA CYS A 92 9.35 16.36 14.33
C CYS A 92 9.36 15.00 15.04
N LYS A 93 8.61 14.87 16.13
CA LYS A 93 8.60 13.65 16.94
C LYS A 93 8.24 12.39 16.15
N PRO A 94 7.17 12.33 15.32
CA PRO A 94 6.91 11.18 14.48
C PRO A 94 8.07 10.84 13.54
N CYS A 95 8.65 11.82 12.84
CA CYS A 95 9.76 11.58 11.92
C CYS A 95 11.00 11.01 12.61
N GLN A 96 11.32 11.49 13.83
CA GLN A 96 12.42 10.95 14.64
C GLN A 96 12.18 9.48 15.05
N HIS A 97 10.91 9.02 15.06
CA HIS A 97 10.54 7.64 15.30
C HIS A 97 10.32 6.84 14.01
N SER A 98 10.81 7.32 12.87
CA SER A 98 10.61 6.71 11.54
C SER A 98 9.14 6.57 11.12
N GLN A 99 8.28 7.46 11.62
CA GLN A 99 6.86 7.55 11.35
C GLN A 99 6.53 8.80 10.52
N GLU A 100 7.26 9.00 9.43
CA GLU A 100 7.08 10.14 8.52
C GLU A 100 5.67 10.19 7.93
N ASN A 101 4.98 9.05 7.86
CA ASN A 101 3.56 8.95 7.48
C ASN A 101 2.62 9.74 8.43
N TYR A 102 3.08 10.06 9.64
CA TYR A 102 2.37 10.90 10.62
C TYR A 102 3.14 12.18 10.95
N CYS A 103 3.88 12.73 9.98
CA CYS A 103 4.64 13.95 10.17
C CYS A 103 3.75 15.13 10.59
N ASP A 104 4.13 15.83 11.67
CA ASP A 104 3.40 17.02 12.17
C ASP A 104 3.41 18.20 11.20
N HIS A 105 4.32 18.19 10.22
CA HIS A 105 4.50 19.24 9.21
C HIS A 105 4.13 18.76 7.80
N GLN A 106 3.26 17.77 7.69
CA GLN A 106 2.83 17.27 6.39
C GLN A 106 2.03 18.35 5.66
N SER A 107 2.39 18.60 4.39
CA SER A 107 1.66 19.54 3.55
C SER A 107 0.35 18.93 3.08
N GLU A 108 -0.73 19.74 3.02
CA GLU A 108 -2.01 19.32 2.44
C GLU A 108 -1.93 19.00 0.93
N LYS A 109 -0.86 19.45 0.25
CA LYS A 109 -0.69 19.32 -1.21
C LYS A 109 0.43 18.38 -1.63
N ALA A 110 1.25 17.92 -0.69
CA ALA A 110 2.44 17.13 -1.01
C ALA A 110 2.76 16.17 0.14
N PHE A 111 2.43 14.90 -0.06
CA PHE A 111 2.61 13.84 0.94
C PHE A 111 3.89 13.04 0.71
N GLY A 112 4.45 13.08 -0.50
CA GLY A 112 5.65 12.34 -0.88
C GLY A 112 5.85 12.29 -2.39
N GLY A 113 6.82 11.52 -2.82
CA GLY A 113 7.09 11.30 -4.24
C GLY A 113 5.93 10.58 -4.92
N GLY A 114 5.39 11.14 -6.00
CA GLY A 114 4.20 10.65 -6.68
C GLY A 114 2.87 11.07 -6.05
N LEU A 115 2.94 11.81 -4.94
CA LEU A 115 1.78 12.34 -4.20
C LEU A 115 1.95 13.84 -3.94
N GLY A 116 1.99 14.63 -5.01
CA GLY A 116 2.19 16.08 -5.00
C GLY A 116 3.63 16.53 -5.27
N LEU A 117 4.61 15.66 -5.09
CA LEU A 117 6.01 15.82 -5.52
C LEU A 117 6.34 14.81 -6.61
N ASN A 118 7.42 15.02 -7.36
CA ASN A 118 7.80 14.12 -8.44
C ASN A 118 8.09 12.71 -7.91
N GLY A 119 7.38 11.71 -8.47
CA GLY A 119 7.51 10.30 -8.16
C GLY A 119 8.38 9.53 -9.16
N GLY A 120 8.29 8.21 -9.11
CA GLY A 120 9.17 7.31 -9.84
C GLY A 120 8.61 6.70 -11.13
N MET A 121 7.45 7.14 -11.63
CA MET A 121 7.03 6.73 -12.98
C MET A 121 7.80 7.54 -14.04
N ALA A 122 9.14 7.35 -14.03
CA ALA A 122 10.09 8.04 -14.90
C ALA A 122 11.38 7.24 -15.03
N ASP A 123 12.27 7.64 -15.97
CA ASP A 123 13.61 7.04 -16.07
C ASP A 123 14.45 7.25 -14.79
N TYR A 124 14.29 8.43 -14.16
CA TYR A 124 15.02 8.82 -12.95
C TYR A 124 14.11 9.53 -11.95
N MET A 125 14.42 9.38 -10.67
CA MET A 125 13.74 10.04 -9.55
C MET A 125 14.76 10.67 -8.61
N LEU A 126 14.56 11.94 -8.25
CA LEU A 126 15.32 12.60 -7.20
C LEU A 126 14.61 12.40 -5.85
N VAL A 127 15.31 11.80 -4.90
CA VAL A 127 14.84 11.62 -3.53
C VAL A 127 15.49 12.68 -2.64
N PRO A 128 14.72 13.46 -1.85
CA PRO A 128 15.24 14.65 -1.19
C PRO A 128 16.16 14.38 0.01
N SER A 129 16.23 13.14 0.46
CA SER A 129 17.13 12.75 1.56
C SER A 129 17.40 11.26 1.54
N SER A 130 18.66 10.89 1.72
CA SER A 130 19.14 9.51 1.80
C SER A 130 18.42 8.69 2.88
N ARG A 131 17.95 9.32 3.97
CA ARG A 131 17.16 8.65 5.03
C ARG A 131 15.86 8.02 4.57
N LEU A 132 15.33 8.45 3.43
CA LEU A 132 14.08 7.91 2.85
C LEU A 132 14.30 6.64 2.01
N LEU A 133 15.54 6.22 1.88
CA LEU A 133 15.91 5.00 1.16
C LEU A 133 15.95 3.80 2.12
N VAL A 134 15.53 2.64 1.60
CA VAL A 134 15.64 1.35 2.30
C VAL A 134 16.37 0.36 1.39
N PRO A 135 17.53 -0.19 1.80
CA PRO A 135 18.26 -1.17 1.01
C PRO A 135 17.44 -2.43 0.76
N ILE A 136 17.46 -2.94 -0.46
CA ILE A 136 16.78 -4.19 -0.83
C ILE A 136 17.73 -5.36 -1.11
N TYR A 137 19.02 -5.09 -1.03
CA TYR A 137 20.10 -6.08 -1.15
C TYR A 137 20.03 -6.85 -2.47
N ASP A 138 19.61 -8.13 -2.42
CA ASP A 138 19.54 -9.07 -3.53
C ASP A 138 18.17 -9.10 -4.25
N LEU A 139 17.20 -8.32 -3.81
CA LEU A 139 15.91 -8.23 -4.48
C LEU A 139 15.99 -7.42 -5.79
N ASP A 140 15.26 -7.87 -6.80
CA ASP A 140 15.08 -7.11 -8.05
C ASP A 140 14.17 -5.88 -7.78
N PRO A 141 14.63 -4.65 -8.04
CA PRO A 141 13.83 -3.45 -7.85
C PRO A 141 12.47 -3.47 -8.56
N VAL A 142 12.37 -4.11 -9.71
CA VAL A 142 11.09 -4.23 -10.44
C VAL A 142 10.04 -4.98 -9.62
N ILE A 143 10.48 -6.06 -8.94
CA ILE A 143 9.61 -6.88 -8.09
C ILE A 143 9.40 -6.22 -6.74
N ALA A 144 10.41 -5.51 -6.25
CA ALA A 144 10.41 -4.92 -4.91
C ALA A 144 9.62 -3.60 -4.82
N ALA A 145 9.45 -2.86 -5.92
CA ALA A 145 8.79 -1.55 -5.89
C ALA A 145 7.44 -1.55 -5.15
N PRO A 146 6.52 -2.49 -5.39
CA PRO A 146 5.25 -2.52 -4.67
C PRO A 146 5.35 -2.82 -3.16
N LEU A 147 6.51 -3.25 -2.65
CA LEU A 147 6.70 -3.46 -1.21
C LEU A 147 6.48 -2.16 -0.42
N THR A 148 6.74 -1.02 -1.04
CA THR A 148 6.66 0.30 -0.38
C THR A 148 5.25 0.75 -0.02
N ASP A 149 4.21 0.16 -0.64
CA ASP A 149 2.80 0.40 -0.30
C ASP A 149 2.02 -0.91 -0.24
N ALA A 150 1.97 -1.69 -1.34
CA ALA A 150 1.12 -2.88 -1.42
C ALA A 150 1.44 -3.94 -0.33
N ALA A 151 2.65 -3.96 0.23
CA ALA A 151 3.01 -4.80 1.37
C ALA A 151 3.13 -4.01 2.67
N LEU A 152 3.67 -2.79 2.66
CA LEU A 152 3.87 -1.98 3.86
C LEU A 152 2.54 -1.60 4.51
N THR A 153 1.58 -1.12 3.73
CA THR A 153 0.27 -0.69 4.24
C THR A 153 -0.49 -1.83 4.94
N PRO A 154 -0.66 -3.03 4.34
CA PRO A 154 -1.25 -4.14 5.07
C PRO A 154 -0.40 -4.63 6.23
N TYR A 155 0.93 -4.60 6.15
CA TYR A 155 1.81 -4.97 7.26
C TYR A 155 1.57 -4.08 8.49
N SER A 156 1.55 -2.77 8.30
CA SER A 156 1.27 -1.80 9.35
C SER A 156 -0.13 -1.98 9.94
N ALA A 157 -1.15 -2.18 9.08
CA ALA A 157 -2.52 -2.44 9.53
C ALA A 157 -2.62 -3.69 10.42
N ILE A 158 -1.95 -4.79 10.02
CA ILE A 158 -1.91 -6.04 10.78
C ILE A 158 -1.15 -5.85 12.10
N LYS A 159 0.00 -5.17 12.06
CA LYS A 159 0.87 -4.97 13.21
C LYS A 159 0.19 -4.21 14.35
N ARG A 160 -0.72 -3.28 14.03
CA ARG A 160 -1.53 -2.56 15.02
C ARG A 160 -2.36 -3.49 15.90
N SER A 161 -2.84 -4.60 15.35
CA SER A 161 -3.68 -5.58 16.04
C SER A 161 -2.93 -6.87 16.39
N LEU A 162 -1.60 -6.90 16.22
CA LEU A 162 -0.81 -8.15 16.35
C LEU A 162 -1.00 -8.82 17.73
N TYR A 163 -1.13 -8.02 18.79
CA TYR A 163 -1.36 -8.52 20.15
C TYR A 163 -2.72 -9.24 20.34
N LYS A 164 -3.67 -9.06 19.41
CA LYS A 164 -4.99 -9.74 19.37
C LYS A 164 -5.01 -10.93 18.40
N LEU A 165 -4.01 -11.06 17.54
CA LEU A 165 -3.93 -12.08 16.49
C LEU A 165 -3.26 -13.36 17.01
N MET A 166 -3.88 -13.94 18.06
CA MET A 166 -3.39 -15.16 18.69
C MET A 166 -3.83 -16.41 17.91
N ALA A 167 -3.18 -17.55 18.22
CA ALA A 167 -3.59 -18.83 17.67
C ALA A 167 -5.07 -19.10 17.96
N ASP A 168 -5.76 -19.73 16.99
CA ASP A 168 -7.21 -20.02 17.01
C ASP A 168 -8.16 -18.81 16.95
N GLU A 169 -7.67 -17.57 16.93
CA GLU A 169 -8.52 -16.44 16.64
C GLU A 169 -8.79 -16.32 15.13
N PHE A 170 -9.90 -15.68 14.78
CA PHE A 170 -10.23 -15.40 13.39
C PHE A 170 -9.87 -13.96 13.02
N VAL A 171 -9.29 -13.81 11.83
CA VAL A 171 -9.13 -12.53 11.17
C VAL A 171 -9.89 -12.52 9.83
N VAL A 172 -10.65 -11.46 9.59
CA VAL A 172 -11.36 -11.25 8.32
C VAL A 172 -10.62 -10.22 7.50
N VAL A 173 -10.26 -10.56 6.27
CA VAL A 173 -9.66 -9.67 5.26
C VAL A 173 -10.72 -9.41 4.20
N ILE A 174 -11.16 -8.15 4.06
CA ILE A 174 -12.15 -7.74 3.06
C ILE A 174 -11.44 -7.04 1.91
N GLY A 175 -11.60 -7.58 0.70
CA GLY A 175 -10.90 -7.14 -0.52
C GLY A 175 -9.56 -7.83 -0.73
N VAL A 176 -9.48 -8.75 -1.69
CA VAL A 176 -8.27 -9.50 -2.05
C VAL A 176 -7.65 -8.92 -3.34
N GLY A 177 -7.55 -7.59 -3.38
CA GLY A 177 -6.88 -6.84 -4.46
C GLY A 177 -5.38 -6.67 -4.23
N GLY A 178 -4.84 -5.51 -4.69
CA GLY A 178 -3.41 -5.19 -4.61
C GLY A 178 -2.80 -5.24 -3.21
N LEU A 179 -3.55 -4.90 -2.16
CA LEU A 179 -3.11 -4.96 -0.76
C LEU A 179 -3.53 -6.27 -0.08
N GLY A 180 -4.80 -6.66 -0.25
CA GLY A 180 -5.36 -7.78 0.51
C GLY A 180 -4.72 -9.13 0.21
N HIS A 181 -4.25 -9.39 -1.03
CA HIS A 181 -3.54 -10.63 -1.33
C HIS A 181 -2.19 -10.73 -0.59
N VAL A 182 -1.54 -9.60 -0.33
CA VAL A 182 -0.31 -9.55 0.48
C VAL A 182 -0.66 -9.68 1.97
N ALA A 183 -1.76 -9.05 2.42
CA ALA A 183 -2.25 -9.16 3.80
C ALA A 183 -2.47 -10.62 4.21
N VAL A 184 -3.08 -11.45 3.34
CA VAL A 184 -3.29 -12.89 3.59
C VAL A 184 -1.96 -13.60 3.83
N GLN A 185 -0.94 -13.31 3.03
CA GLN A 185 0.40 -13.91 3.18
C GLN A 185 1.08 -13.44 4.47
N ILE A 186 1.04 -12.13 4.76
CA ILE A 186 1.62 -11.57 5.98
C ILE A 186 0.97 -12.22 7.21
N LEU A 187 -0.35 -12.26 7.28
CA LEU A 187 -1.08 -12.88 8.38
C LEU A 187 -0.69 -14.34 8.58
N LYS A 188 -0.58 -15.10 7.50
CA LYS A 188 -0.13 -16.50 7.54
C LYS A 188 1.27 -16.64 8.12
N GLU A 189 2.19 -15.73 7.78
CA GLU A 189 3.60 -15.85 8.14
C GLU A 189 3.92 -15.34 9.54
N ILE A 190 3.19 -14.34 10.05
CA ILE A 190 3.54 -13.71 11.34
C ILE A 190 2.51 -13.96 12.45
N THR A 191 1.41 -14.70 12.15
CA THR A 191 0.37 -15.01 13.14
C THR A 191 -0.01 -16.49 13.10
N GLY A 192 -0.70 -16.96 14.14
CA GLY A 192 -1.34 -18.29 14.15
C GLY A 192 -2.84 -18.26 13.87
N THR A 193 -3.38 -17.14 13.38
CA THR A 193 -4.81 -16.92 13.20
C THR A 193 -5.39 -17.67 12.01
N ARG A 194 -6.70 -17.94 12.07
CA ARG A 194 -7.47 -18.48 10.94
C ARG A 194 -7.99 -17.35 10.08
N ILE A 195 -7.55 -17.29 8.81
CA ILE A 195 -7.84 -16.21 7.89
C ILE A 195 -9.12 -16.51 7.13
N ILE A 196 -10.07 -15.57 7.16
CA ILE A 196 -11.27 -15.56 6.31
C ILE A 196 -11.08 -14.41 5.30
N ALA A 197 -10.96 -14.74 4.02
CA ALA A 197 -10.83 -13.74 2.97
C ALA A 197 -12.18 -13.51 2.29
N CYS A 198 -12.53 -12.24 2.09
CA CYS A 198 -13.77 -11.81 1.45
C CYS A 198 -13.47 -11.01 0.18
N ASP A 199 -14.08 -11.35 -0.93
CA ASP A 199 -14.04 -10.60 -2.19
C ASP A 199 -15.34 -10.82 -2.97
N ILE A 200 -15.53 -10.07 -4.04
CA ILE A 200 -16.72 -10.14 -4.90
C ILE A 200 -16.55 -11.06 -6.12
N THR A 201 -15.33 -11.57 -6.37
CA THR A 201 -15.01 -12.40 -7.53
C THR A 201 -14.46 -13.75 -7.13
N SER A 202 -14.93 -14.80 -7.80
CA SER A 202 -14.49 -16.18 -7.53
C SER A 202 -12.98 -16.36 -7.72
N ASP A 203 -12.40 -15.77 -8.76
CA ASP A 203 -10.98 -15.88 -9.07
C ASP A 203 -10.11 -15.32 -7.92
N ARG A 204 -10.50 -14.18 -7.32
CA ARG A 204 -9.79 -13.59 -6.18
C ARG A 204 -9.95 -14.42 -4.91
N LEU A 205 -11.12 -15.04 -4.71
CA LEU A 205 -11.36 -15.94 -3.59
C LEU A 205 -10.52 -17.22 -3.71
N GLU A 206 -10.42 -17.82 -4.88
CA GLU A 206 -9.52 -18.96 -5.13
C GLU A 206 -8.06 -18.57 -4.95
N PHE A 207 -7.66 -17.38 -5.43
CA PHE A 207 -6.32 -16.86 -5.21
C PHE A 207 -6.02 -16.69 -3.72
N ALA A 208 -6.96 -16.13 -2.92
CA ALA A 208 -6.80 -16.02 -1.48
C ALA A 208 -6.59 -17.39 -0.79
N ARG A 209 -7.32 -18.44 -1.23
CA ARG A 209 -7.10 -19.81 -0.74
C ARG A 209 -5.69 -20.30 -1.01
N SER A 210 -5.18 -20.08 -2.23
CA SER A 210 -3.83 -20.49 -2.60
C SER A 210 -2.74 -19.79 -1.78
N LEU A 211 -3.02 -18.59 -1.28
CA LEU A 211 -2.12 -17.79 -0.44
C LEU A 211 -2.20 -18.15 1.05
N GLY A 212 -3.21 -18.90 1.48
CA GLY A 212 -3.32 -19.39 2.85
C GLY A 212 -4.57 -18.99 3.61
N ALA A 213 -5.58 -18.40 2.96
CA ALA A 213 -6.88 -18.18 3.59
C ALA A 213 -7.55 -19.53 3.89
N ALA A 214 -7.88 -19.78 5.17
CA ALA A 214 -8.56 -21.00 5.60
C ALA A 214 -10.00 -21.06 5.09
N HIS A 215 -10.65 -19.91 4.98
CA HIS A 215 -12.00 -19.78 4.47
C HIS A 215 -12.10 -18.59 3.51
N VAL A 216 -13.04 -18.67 2.58
CA VAL A 216 -13.37 -17.54 1.70
C VAL A 216 -14.88 -17.36 1.65
N VAL A 217 -15.32 -16.10 1.54
CA VAL A 217 -16.73 -15.72 1.47
C VAL A 217 -16.92 -14.68 0.37
N ASN A 218 -17.94 -14.85 -0.46
CA ASN A 218 -18.30 -13.84 -1.43
C ASN A 218 -19.04 -12.69 -0.72
N SER A 219 -18.41 -11.52 -0.66
CA SER A 219 -18.97 -10.37 0.05
C SER A 219 -20.19 -9.73 -0.63
N LYS A 220 -20.56 -10.16 -1.85
CA LYS A 220 -21.83 -9.81 -2.52
C LYS A 220 -23.03 -10.65 -2.07
N ASP A 221 -22.80 -11.80 -1.44
CA ASP A 221 -23.87 -12.64 -0.99
C ASP A 221 -24.67 -11.91 0.12
N ALA A 222 -25.99 -11.96 0.03
CA ALA A 222 -26.86 -11.27 0.99
C ALA A 222 -26.67 -11.79 2.42
N ASP A 223 -26.22 -13.04 2.57
CA ASP A 223 -25.95 -13.72 3.82
C ASP A 223 -24.45 -13.79 4.18
N ALA A 224 -23.56 -13.01 3.51
CA ALA A 224 -22.12 -13.05 3.73
C ALA A 224 -21.73 -12.91 5.21
N ALA A 225 -22.38 -12.01 5.94
CA ALA A 225 -22.14 -11.83 7.38
C ALA A 225 -22.52 -13.09 8.18
N ASP A 226 -23.60 -13.78 7.81
CA ASP A 226 -24.04 -14.99 8.52
C ASP A 226 -23.16 -16.20 8.16
N GLN A 227 -22.65 -16.29 6.93
CA GLN A 227 -21.62 -17.26 6.56
C GLN A 227 -20.37 -17.08 7.42
N ILE A 228 -19.87 -15.84 7.60
CA ILE A 228 -18.71 -15.54 8.46
C ILE A 228 -19.01 -15.91 9.92
N LYS A 229 -20.17 -15.51 10.45
CA LYS A 229 -20.58 -15.86 11.82
C LYS A 229 -20.69 -17.37 12.05
N LYS A 230 -21.15 -18.12 11.02
CA LYS A 230 -21.21 -19.59 11.10
C LYS A 230 -19.81 -20.20 11.21
N ILE A 231 -18.81 -19.63 10.51
CA ILE A 231 -17.41 -20.07 10.59
C ILE A 231 -16.80 -19.71 11.95
N THR A 232 -17.00 -18.47 12.42
CA THR A 232 -16.36 -17.94 13.62
C THR A 232 -17.08 -18.31 14.93
N GLY A 233 -18.33 -18.73 14.83
CA GLY A 233 -19.19 -18.99 16.00
C GLY A 233 -19.53 -17.71 16.77
N ILE A 234 -19.84 -17.89 18.06
CA ILE A 234 -20.29 -16.80 18.96
C ILE A 234 -19.22 -15.73 19.19
N LYS A 235 -17.93 -16.09 19.10
CA LYS A 235 -16.81 -15.15 19.33
C LYS A 235 -16.70 -14.11 18.24
N LYS A 236 -17.15 -14.42 17.01
CA LYS A 236 -16.93 -13.62 15.79
C LYS A 236 -15.43 -13.43 15.48
N ALA A 237 -15.10 -12.52 14.56
CA ALA A 237 -13.71 -12.24 14.21
C ALA A 237 -13.05 -11.29 15.24
N LYS A 238 -11.85 -11.62 15.69
CA LYS A 238 -11.08 -10.75 16.59
C LYS A 238 -10.54 -9.51 15.91
N VAL A 239 -10.19 -9.64 14.63
CA VAL A 239 -9.72 -8.53 13.80
C VAL A 239 -10.42 -8.57 12.45
N VAL A 240 -10.84 -7.42 11.97
CA VAL A 240 -11.37 -7.22 10.61
C VAL A 240 -10.55 -6.12 9.96
N ILE A 241 -10.00 -6.40 8.76
CA ILE A 241 -9.23 -5.43 7.99
C ILE A 241 -9.93 -5.26 6.64
N ASP A 242 -10.41 -4.05 6.36
CA ASP A 242 -11.11 -3.70 5.13
C ASP A 242 -10.19 -2.91 4.19
N PHE A 243 -9.76 -3.54 3.09
CA PHE A 243 -8.95 -2.93 2.03
C PHE A 243 -9.78 -2.31 0.90
N VAL A 244 -11.10 -2.24 1.06
CA VAL A 244 -12.03 -1.64 0.09
C VAL A 244 -12.52 -0.29 0.58
N GLY A 245 -13.06 -0.22 1.81
CA GLY A 245 -13.55 1.01 2.41
C GLY A 245 -14.83 1.54 1.78
N ALA A 246 -15.64 0.70 1.16
CA ALA A 246 -16.98 1.05 0.70
C ALA A 246 -18.00 0.89 1.84
N THR A 247 -19.13 1.61 1.79
CA THR A 247 -20.18 1.51 2.82
C THR A 247 -20.59 0.06 3.09
N SER A 248 -20.78 -0.75 2.05
CA SER A 248 -21.16 -2.17 2.19
C SER A 248 -20.09 -3.02 2.87
N THR A 249 -18.80 -2.75 2.63
CA THR A 249 -17.70 -3.51 3.25
C THR A 249 -17.48 -3.09 4.70
N ILE A 250 -17.63 -1.80 5.01
CA ILE A 250 -17.61 -1.27 6.37
C ILE A 250 -18.76 -1.89 7.19
N GLU A 251 -19.99 -1.93 6.64
CA GLU A 251 -21.15 -2.58 7.27
C GLU A 251 -20.91 -4.09 7.48
N LEU A 252 -20.32 -4.78 6.52
CA LEU A 252 -19.94 -6.19 6.70
C LEU A 252 -18.98 -6.32 7.88
N GLY A 253 -17.95 -5.48 7.95
CA GLY A 253 -16.97 -5.45 9.02
C GLY A 253 -17.62 -5.27 10.40
N THR A 254 -18.56 -4.32 10.55
CA THR A 254 -19.26 -4.07 11.82
C THR A 254 -20.13 -5.26 12.29
N LYS A 255 -20.70 -6.02 11.34
CA LYS A 255 -21.55 -7.19 11.65
C LYS A 255 -20.74 -8.40 12.12
N VAL A 256 -19.46 -8.51 11.70
CA VAL A 256 -18.65 -9.71 11.91
C VAL A 256 -17.51 -9.54 12.93
N VAL A 257 -17.15 -8.31 13.29
CA VAL A 257 -16.20 -8.05 14.37
C VAL A 257 -16.78 -8.48 15.73
N GLY A 258 -15.95 -9.08 16.57
CA GLY A 258 -16.34 -9.57 17.89
C GLY A 258 -16.10 -8.55 19.01
N LEU A 259 -16.46 -8.94 20.25
CA LEU A 259 -16.19 -8.17 21.48
C LEU A 259 -14.68 -7.90 21.62
N ASP A 260 -14.34 -6.69 22.04
CA ASP A 260 -12.95 -6.24 22.20
C ASP A 260 -12.11 -6.55 20.92
N GLY A 261 -12.74 -6.48 19.75
CA GLY A 261 -12.10 -6.68 18.47
C GLY A 261 -11.52 -5.39 17.88
N ASP A 262 -10.87 -5.50 16.72
CA ASP A 262 -10.39 -4.36 15.96
C ASP A 262 -11.06 -4.36 14.58
N LEU A 263 -11.56 -3.20 14.15
CA LEU A 263 -12.02 -2.94 12.78
C LEU A 263 -11.11 -1.89 12.18
N THR A 264 -10.26 -2.31 11.24
CA THR A 264 -9.30 -1.43 10.56
C THR A 264 -9.73 -1.20 9.12
N ILE A 265 -10.01 0.04 8.76
CA ILE A 265 -10.40 0.45 7.41
C ILE A 265 -9.18 1.07 6.73
N VAL A 266 -8.70 0.45 5.67
CA VAL A 266 -7.51 0.85 4.90
C VAL A 266 -7.91 1.40 3.53
N GLY A 267 -8.94 0.81 2.92
CA GLY A 267 -9.42 1.18 1.59
C GLY A 267 -10.05 2.57 1.56
N LEU A 268 -9.89 3.28 0.45
CA LEU A 268 -10.41 4.63 0.22
C LEU A 268 -11.67 4.63 -0.68
N GLY A 269 -12.52 3.61 -0.55
CA GLY A 269 -13.73 3.45 -1.39
C GLY A 269 -14.87 4.45 -1.12
N GLY A 270 -14.63 5.52 -0.37
CA GLY A 270 -15.61 6.60 -0.13
C GLY A 270 -16.80 6.19 0.74
N GLY A 271 -16.69 5.06 1.45
CA GLY A 271 -17.76 4.54 2.30
C GLY A 271 -18.01 5.40 3.53
N LEU A 272 -19.27 5.40 3.98
CA LEU A 272 -19.69 6.07 5.20
C LEU A 272 -19.77 5.06 6.34
N PHE A 273 -19.25 5.45 7.50
CA PHE A 273 -19.40 4.73 8.76
C PHE A 273 -20.35 5.51 9.68
N GLN A 274 -21.51 4.89 9.99
CA GLN A 274 -22.45 5.45 10.96
C GLN A 274 -22.20 4.82 12.33
N TYR A 275 -21.75 5.62 13.28
CA TYR A 275 -21.51 5.18 14.63
C TYR A 275 -22.71 5.45 15.52
N ASN A 276 -23.12 4.43 16.28
CA ASN A 276 -23.93 4.58 17.48
C ASN A 276 -23.41 3.60 18.55
N MET A 277 -23.69 3.88 19.80
CA MET A 277 -23.13 3.11 20.93
C MET A 277 -23.47 1.61 20.89
N MET A 278 -24.61 1.24 20.30
CA MET A 278 -25.06 -0.15 20.18
C MET A 278 -24.76 -0.76 18.79
N GLY A 279 -24.17 0.02 17.88
CA GLY A 279 -23.87 -0.40 16.51
C GLY A 279 -22.61 -1.25 16.37
N LEU A 280 -21.75 -1.23 17.39
CA LEU A 280 -20.55 -2.05 17.48
C LEU A 280 -20.55 -2.86 18.77
N PRO A 281 -19.92 -4.05 18.78
CA PRO A 281 -19.67 -4.78 20.03
C PRO A 281 -18.82 -3.95 21.00
N PHE A 282 -19.02 -4.13 22.30
CA PHE A 282 -18.23 -3.41 23.31
C PHE A 282 -16.73 -3.67 23.17
N GLY A 283 -15.93 -2.63 23.33
CA GLY A 283 -14.47 -2.70 23.27
C GLY A 283 -13.88 -2.69 21.87
N VAL A 284 -14.69 -2.59 20.80
CA VAL A 284 -14.15 -2.51 19.44
C VAL A 284 -13.35 -1.23 19.24
N ASN A 285 -12.11 -1.38 18.78
CA ASN A 285 -11.29 -0.27 18.28
C ASN A 285 -11.54 -0.09 16.78
N LEU A 286 -11.86 1.14 16.38
CA LEU A 286 -11.91 1.54 14.98
C LEU A 286 -10.64 2.29 14.61
N ALA A 287 -9.98 1.90 13.51
CA ALA A 287 -8.77 2.55 13.04
C ALA A 287 -8.77 2.72 11.50
N ASN A 288 -8.17 3.82 11.05
CA ASN A 288 -7.87 4.10 9.64
C ASN A 288 -6.39 4.48 9.50
N PRO A 289 -5.47 3.50 9.49
CA PRO A 289 -4.04 3.78 9.39
C PRO A 289 -3.70 4.36 8.01
N TYR A 290 -2.72 5.26 8.01
CA TYR A 290 -2.14 5.81 6.79
C TYR A 290 -0.77 5.17 6.56
N TRP A 291 -0.66 4.36 5.48
CA TRP A 291 0.59 3.70 5.09
C TRP A 291 1.20 2.84 6.21
N GLY A 292 2.53 2.96 6.40
CA GLY A 292 3.28 2.37 7.49
C GLY A 292 4.56 3.16 7.76
N SER A 293 5.28 2.81 8.81
CA SER A 293 6.54 3.42 9.18
C SER A 293 7.71 2.92 8.31
N ARG A 294 8.79 3.69 8.25
CA ARG A 294 10.00 3.28 7.53
C ARG A 294 10.67 2.05 8.14
N THR A 295 10.61 1.88 9.45
CA THR A 295 11.09 0.65 10.12
C THR A 295 10.25 -0.57 9.74
N GLU A 296 8.93 -0.41 9.62
CA GLU A 296 8.07 -1.50 9.11
C GLU A 296 8.38 -1.87 7.67
N LEU A 297 8.79 -0.91 6.83
CA LEU A 297 9.26 -1.22 5.46
C LEU A 297 10.52 -2.09 5.48
N MET A 298 11.44 -1.86 6.41
CA MET A 298 12.63 -2.73 6.58
C MET A 298 12.24 -4.16 6.97
N GLU A 299 11.24 -4.31 7.84
CA GLU A 299 10.70 -5.62 8.23
C GLU A 299 10.03 -6.33 7.03
N VAL A 300 9.26 -5.59 6.22
CA VAL A 300 8.64 -6.09 4.98
C VAL A 300 9.71 -6.56 3.97
N VAL A 301 10.79 -5.80 3.80
CA VAL A 301 11.94 -6.25 2.98
C VAL A 301 12.53 -7.56 3.52
N GLY A 302 12.64 -7.69 4.85
CA GLY A 302 13.08 -8.93 5.48
C GLY A 302 12.19 -10.13 5.14
N LEU A 303 10.85 -9.96 5.17
CA LEU A 303 9.91 -11.01 4.78
C LEU A 303 10.02 -11.37 3.28
N ALA A 304 10.17 -10.37 2.42
CA ALA A 304 10.32 -10.58 0.98
C ALA A 304 11.61 -11.32 0.64
N ARG A 305 12.74 -10.95 1.25
CA ARG A 305 14.03 -11.63 1.08
C ARG A 305 14.00 -13.08 1.55
N GLN A 306 13.25 -13.38 2.60
CA GLN A 306 13.02 -14.74 3.09
C GLN A 306 11.99 -15.50 2.24
N LYS A 307 11.44 -14.89 1.18
CA LYS A 307 10.39 -15.46 0.31
C LYS A 307 9.10 -15.82 1.07
N LYS A 308 8.84 -15.13 2.19
CA LYS A 308 7.64 -15.28 3.02
C LYS A 308 6.43 -14.57 2.44
N ILE A 309 6.68 -13.48 1.72
CA ILE A 309 5.67 -12.75 0.97
C ILE A 309 6.11 -12.61 -0.49
N HIS A 310 5.14 -12.67 -1.37
CA HIS A 310 5.32 -12.51 -2.81
C HIS A 310 4.21 -11.64 -3.37
N ILE A 311 4.58 -10.58 -4.11
CA ILE A 311 3.61 -9.74 -4.80
C ILE A 311 3.49 -10.23 -6.24
N ASN A 312 2.28 -10.62 -6.63
CA ASN A 312 2.03 -10.92 -8.03
C ASN A 312 2.04 -9.63 -8.84
N ILE A 313 2.96 -9.50 -9.81
CA ILE A 313 3.12 -8.29 -10.60
C ILE A 313 2.86 -8.52 -12.09
N GLU A 314 2.28 -7.51 -12.74
CA GLU A 314 2.19 -7.38 -14.19
C GLU A 314 3.08 -6.21 -14.63
N LYS A 315 4.08 -6.48 -15.51
CA LYS A 315 5.03 -5.48 -15.97
C LYS A 315 4.52 -4.78 -17.21
N TYR A 316 4.66 -3.46 -17.26
CA TYR A 316 4.30 -2.59 -18.37
C TYR A 316 5.39 -1.55 -18.62
N LYS A 317 5.49 -1.01 -19.83
CA LYS A 317 6.39 0.11 -20.13
C LYS A 317 5.78 1.43 -19.67
N LEU A 318 6.59 2.46 -19.44
CA LEU A 318 6.09 3.82 -19.13
C LEU A 318 5.10 4.33 -20.19
N ASP A 319 5.32 4.02 -21.46
CA ASP A 319 4.44 4.44 -22.57
C ASP A 319 3.02 3.86 -22.46
N GLU A 320 2.85 2.76 -21.74
CA GLU A 320 1.57 2.09 -21.54
C GLU A 320 0.78 2.64 -20.33
N ALA A 321 1.33 3.63 -19.60
CA ALA A 321 0.78 4.08 -18.31
C ALA A 321 -0.70 4.45 -18.38
N VAL A 322 -1.15 5.18 -19.41
CA VAL A 322 -2.54 5.60 -19.57
C VAL A 322 -3.47 4.39 -19.72
N ASP A 323 -3.08 3.41 -20.52
CA ASP A 323 -3.84 2.17 -20.74
C ASP A 323 -3.85 1.31 -19.46
N VAL A 324 -2.75 1.33 -18.69
CA VAL A 324 -2.67 0.61 -17.40
C VAL A 324 -3.61 1.22 -16.38
N TYR A 325 -3.74 2.53 -16.29
CA TYR A 325 -4.75 3.17 -15.45
C TYR A 325 -6.17 2.80 -15.87
N GLU A 326 -6.44 2.69 -17.16
CA GLU A 326 -7.75 2.24 -17.63
C GLU A 326 -8.02 0.77 -17.28
N LYS A 327 -7.05 -0.11 -17.42
CA LYS A 327 -7.15 -1.51 -16.94
C LYS A 327 -7.40 -1.57 -15.44
N LEU A 328 -6.75 -0.68 -14.65
CA LEU A 328 -6.93 -0.61 -13.21
C LEU A 328 -8.36 -0.20 -12.83
N ARG A 329 -8.94 0.84 -13.50
CA ARG A 329 -10.36 1.25 -13.33
C ARG A 329 -11.32 0.11 -13.60
N GLN A 330 -11.03 -0.71 -14.60
CA GLN A 330 -11.84 -1.86 -14.99
C GLN A 330 -11.61 -3.11 -14.13
N GLY A 331 -10.72 -3.05 -13.13
CA GLY A 331 -10.39 -4.19 -12.27
C GLY A 331 -9.68 -5.35 -12.98
N LYS A 332 -9.06 -5.09 -14.13
CA LYS A 332 -8.39 -6.11 -14.99
C LYS A 332 -6.97 -6.43 -14.58
N ILE A 333 -6.39 -5.71 -13.64
CA ILE A 333 -5.04 -5.99 -13.12
C ILE A 333 -5.11 -7.12 -12.09
N LYS A 334 -4.28 -8.15 -12.27
CA LYS A 334 -4.15 -9.27 -11.33
C LYS A 334 -2.92 -9.04 -10.43
N GLY A 335 -3.17 -8.71 -9.16
CA GLY A 335 -2.10 -8.32 -8.23
C GLY A 335 -1.74 -6.85 -8.35
N ARG A 336 -0.53 -6.51 -8.80
CA ARG A 336 -0.03 -5.14 -8.91
C ARG A 336 0.60 -4.88 -10.27
N ALA A 337 0.18 -3.82 -10.97
CA ALA A 337 0.88 -3.36 -12.16
C ALA A 337 2.16 -2.60 -11.75
N VAL A 338 3.24 -2.80 -12.49
CA VAL A 338 4.53 -2.11 -12.30
C VAL A 338 4.97 -1.54 -13.64
N LEU A 339 5.15 -0.21 -13.69
CA LEU A 339 5.74 0.47 -14.84
C LEU A 339 7.25 0.37 -14.77
N VAL A 340 7.85 0.01 -15.90
CA VAL A 340 9.31 -0.14 -16.07
C VAL A 340 9.75 0.87 -17.12
N PRO A 341 10.80 1.70 -16.87
CA PRO A 341 11.37 2.64 -17.83
C PRO A 341 11.94 2.00 -19.09
#